data_f3628187f82893e8778099d46e1b6796
#
_entry.id   f3628187f82893e8778099d46e1b6796
#
_cell.length_a   1.000
_cell.length_b   1.000
_cell.length_c   1.000
_cell.angle_alpha   90.00
_cell.angle_beta   90.00
_cell.angle_gamma   90.00
#
_symmetry.space_group_name_H-M   'P 1'
#
loop_
_entity.id
_entity.type
_entity.pdbx_description
1 polymer ?
#
loop_
_entity_poly.entity_id
_entity_poly.type
_entity_poly.pdbx_seq_one_letter_code
_entity_poly.pdbx_strand_id
1 'polypeptide(L)'
;MKTTPFTETHIALGAKMHEFAGYNMPIEYSGIIDEHLTVCNAVGVFDVSHMGEFWVKGPNALEFLQQVTSNNVATLPVGKAQYTCFPNEEGGIVDDLLVYHYESEKYLLVVNAANIEKDWNWCVSHNTVSAELENASDHMAQLAIQGPKAMEVLQKLTPVDLSEIPYYAFTTGEFAGQKDVIISNTGYTGAGGFELYFYLEAGQAIWKAIFEAGAPEGIKPIGLGARDTLRLEMGFCLYGNDLSDTTSPLEAGLGWITKFVEGKNFISRALLEKQKAEGLKRKLIAFEMVDRGIPRHGYELVNADGEKIGEVTSGTMSPMRKIGIGMGYVPVSYTHLRAHETGAYL
;
A
#
# COMPACT_ATOMS: atom_id res chain seq x y z
N MET A 1 -5.43 21.12 8.19
CA MET A 1 -5.38 19.63 8.24
C MET A 1 -6.64 19.12 7.58
N LYS A 2 -6.51 18.25 6.57
CA LYS A 2 -7.65 17.64 5.89
C LYS A 2 -8.34 16.61 6.81
N THR A 3 -9.59 16.27 6.48
CA THR A 3 -10.40 15.27 7.19
C THR A 3 -10.90 14.22 6.21
N THR A 4 -11.19 13.01 6.71
CA THR A 4 -11.92 11.99 5.96
C THR A 4 -13.41 12.07 6.30
N PRO A 5 -14.29 11.38 5.57
CA PRO A 5 -15.72 11.29 5.93
C PRO A 5 -15.96 10.70 7.32
N PHE A 6 -14.95 10.02 7.89
CA PHE A 6 -15.06 9.30 9.16
C PHE A 6 -14.35 9.99 10.33
N THR A 7 -13.73 11.16 10.13
CA THR A 7 -12.95 11.84 11.18
C THR A 7 -13.75 12.05 12.47
N GLU A 8 -14.99 12.53 12.38
CA GLU A 8 -15.85 12.73 13.55
C GLU A 8 -16.25 11.40 14.20
N THR A 9 -16.42 10.35 13.40
CA THR A 9 -16.68 9.00 13.89
C THR A 9 -15.49 8.47 14.69
N HIS A 10 -14.26 8.68 14.20
CA HIS A 10 -13.04 8.26 14.92
C HIS A 10 -12.91 8.97 16.26
N ILE A 11 -13.15 10.29 16.28
CA ILE A 11 -13.12 11.09 17.51
C ILE A 11 -14.19 10.59 18.50
N ALA A 12 -15.42 10.34 18.02
CA ALA A 12 -16.49 9.83 18.86
C ALA A 12 -16.22 8.42 19.43
N LEU A 13 -15.46 7.60 18.70
CA LEU A 13 -14.99 6.28 19.16
C LEU A 13 -13.80 6.36 20.11
N GLY A 14 -13.29 7.55 20.40
CA GLY A 14 -12.15 7.76 21.30
C GLY A 14 -10.80 7.44 20.71
N ALA A 15 -10.68 7.49 19.38
CA ALA A 15 -9.41 7.28 18.70
C ALA A 15 -8.37 8.33 19.11
N LYS A 16 -7.11 7.89 19.24
CA LYS A 16 -5.97 8.78 19.34
C LYS A 16 -5.65 9.32 17.95
N MET A 17 -6.08 10.54 17.69
CA MET A 17 -5.92 11.21 16.41
C MET A 17 -4.53 11.83 16.27
N HIS A 18 -3.96 11.79 15.08
CA HIS A 18 -2.70 12.45 14.75
C HIS A 18 -2.68 12.90 13.29
N GLU A 19 -1.84 13.87 12.99
CA GLU A 19 -1.56 14.28 11.62
C GLU A 19 -0.80 13.15 10.89
N PHE A 20 -1.31 12.76 9.72
CA PHE A 20 -0.67 11.83 8.81
C PHE A 20 -0.94 12.26 7.37
N ALA A 21 0.12 12.53 6.61
CA ALA A 21 0.04 12.96 5.21
C ALA A 21 -0.91 14.15 4.98
N GLY A 22 -0.96 15.10 5.92
CA GLY A 22 -1.84 16.27 5.88
C GLY A 22 -3.26 16.05 6.38
N TYR A 23 -3.62 14.81 6.75
CA TYR A 23 -4.94 14.44 7.27
C TYR A 23 -4.92 14.22 8.79
N ASN A 24 -6.07 14.45 9.43
CA ASN A 24 -6.31 14.07 10.84
C ASN A 24 -6.77 12.61 10.90
N MET A 25 -5.87 11.70 11.22
CA MET A 25 -6.09 10.25 11.12
C MET A 25 -6.03 9.54 12.47
N PRO A 26 -6.78 8.44 12.65
CA PRO A 26 -6.69 7.61 13.86
C PRO A 26 -5.39 6.79 13.82
N ILE A 27 -4.55 6.94 14.86
CA ILE A 27 -3.35 6.14 15.03
C ILE A 27 -3.66 4.83 15.76
N GLU A 28 -4.49 4.90 16.79
CA GLU A 28 -4.97 3.75 17.56
C GLU A 28 -6.28 4.06 18.27
N TYR A 29 -7.03 3.00 18.64
CA TYR A 29 -8.25 3.05 19.44
C TYR A 29 -8.07 2.26 20.73
N SER A 30 -7.89 0.94 20.64
CA SER A 30 -7.71 0.03 21.77
C SER A 30 -6.24 -0.33 22.03
N GLY A 31 -5.35 0.24 21.23
CA GLY A 31 -3.91 0.01 21.28
C GLY A 31 -3.41 -0.86 20.12
N ILE A 32 -2.23 -0.50 19.62
CA ILE A 32 -1.63 -1.06 18.39
C ILE A 32 -1.57 -2.60 18.43
N ILE A 33 -1.18 -3.20 19.55
CA ILE A 33 -1.03 -4.65 19.66
C ILE A 33 -2.39 -5.35 19.61
N ASP A 34 -3.39 -4.84 20.34
CA ASP A 34 -4.75 -5.40 20.36
C ASP A 34 -5.40 -5.30 18.97
N GLU A 35 -5.23 -4.17 18.31
CA GLU A 35 -5.74 -3.93 16.96
C GLU A 35 -5.07 -4.83 15.93
N HIS A 36 -3.75 -4.96 15.98
CA HIS A 36 -2.99 -5.89 15.12
C HIS A 36 -3.49 -7.33 15.27
N LEU A 37 -3.61 -7.81 16.51
CA LEU A 37 -4.08 -9.16 16.80
C LEU A 37 -5.55 -9.36 16.39
N THR A 38 -6.37 -8.31 16.46
CA THR A 38 -7.75 -8.35 15.97
C THR A 38 -7.78 -8.59 14.46
N VAL A 39 -6.95 -7.91 13.68
CA VAL A 39 -6.85 -8.13 12.22
C VAL A 39 -6.35 -9.54 11.93
N CYS A 40 -5.36 -10.04 12.65
CA CYS A 40 -4.83 -11.39 12.41
C CYS A 40 -5.81 -12.52 12.76
N ASN A 41 -6.70 -12.34 13.75
CA ASN A 41 -7.53 -13.42 14.30
C ASN A 41 -9.04 -13.26 14.07
N ALA A 42 -9.49 -12.07 13.68
CA ALA A 42 -10.90 -11.75 13.50
C ALA A 42 -11.12 -10.86 12.27
N VAL A 43 -11.49 -9.61 12.48
CA VAL A 43 -11.71 -8.64 11.41
C VAL A 43 -11.53 -7.21 11.94
N GLY A 44 -10.78 -6.41 11.17
CA GLY A 44 -10.57 -4.99 11.46
C GLY A 44 -10.96 -4.09 10.29
N VAL A 45 -11.36 -2.86 10.58
CA VAL A 45 -11.71 -1.84 9.59
C VAL A 45 -10.75 -0.67 9.70
N PHE A 46 -10.05 -0.39 8.62
CA PHE A 46 -9.21 0.78 8.47
C PHE A 46 -9.92 1.84 7.63
N ASP A 47 -9.95 3.07 8.11
CA ASP A 47 -10.17 4.20 7.23
C ASP A 47 -8.87 4.49 6.46
N VAL A 48 -8.91 4.35 5.15
CA VAL A 48 -7.81 4.66 4.25
C VAL A 48 -8.23 5.68 3.18
N SER A 49 -9.28 6.47 3.48
CA SER A 49 -9.84 7.50 2.61
C SER A 49 -8.89 8.71 2.42
N HIS A 50 -7.71 8.69 3.02
CA HIS A 50 -6.64 9.65 2.78
C HIS A 50 -5.81 9.31 1.53
N MET A 51 -5.96 8.11 0.97
CA MET A 51 -5.31 7.71 -0.28
C MET A 51 -5.83 8.56 -1.45
N GLY A 52 -5.10 8.56 -2.57
CA GLY A 52 -5.50 9.27 -3.77
C GLY A 52 -6.02 8.33 -4.85
N GLU A 53 -7.04 8.78 -5.58
CA GLU A 53 -7.65 8.05 -6.68
C GLU A 53 -7.65 8.88 -7.96
N PHE A 54 -7.01 8.35 -9.02
CA PHE A 54 -6.97 9.01 -10.32
C PHE A 54 -7.59 8.10 -11.39
N TRP A 55 -8.55 8.63 -12.13
CA TRP A 55 -9.03 7.97 -13.34
C TRP A 55 -8.15 8.30 -14.53
N VAL A 56 -7.82 7.27 -15.31
CA VAL A 56 -7.15 7.36 -16.60
C VAL A 56 -8.06 6.73 -17.63
N LYS A 57 -8.48 7.52 -18.65
CA LYS A 57 -9.55 7.13 -19.56
C LYS A 57 -9.17 7.40 -21.02
N GLY A 58 -9.96 6.79 -21.91
CA GLY A 58 -9.90 6.99 -23.35
C GLY A 58 -8.88 6.09 -24.06
N PRO A 59 -8.84 6.17 -25.40
CA PRO A 59 -8.08 5.24 -26.25
C PRO A 59 -6.56 5.28 -25.99
N ASN A 60 -6.06 6.36 -25.42
CA ASN A 60 -4.63 6.52 -25.10
C ASN A 60 -4.28 6.16 -23.65
N ALA A 61 -5.26 5.70 -22.84
CA ALA A 61 -5.05 5.38 -21.43
C ALA A 61 -3.98 4.29 -21.23
N LEU A 62 -4.05 3.21 -22.01
CA LEU A 62 -3.08 2.13 -21.92
C LEU A 62 -1.67 2.60 -22.32
N GLU A 63 -1.54 3.36 -23.39
CA GLU A 63 -0.25 3.87 -23.86
C GLU A 63 0.40 4.77 -22.81
N PHE A 64 -0.39 5.67 -22.19
CA PHE A 64 0.05 6.51 -21.10
C PHE A 64 0.55 5.66 -19.90
N LEU A 65 -0.24 4.70 -19.44
CA LEU A 65 0.12 3.84 -18.30
C LEU A 65 1.35 2.98 -18.60
N GLN A 66 1.51 2.51 -19.85
CA GLN A 66 2.71 1.79 -20.26
C GLN A 66 3.97 2.66 -20.21
N GLN A 67 3.84 3.97 -20.42
CA GLN A 67 4.94 4.92 -20.36
C GLN A 67 5.34 5.26 -18.91
N VAL A 68 4.37 5.50 -18.02
CA VAL A 68 4.66 6.04 -16.69
C VAL A 68 4.82 4.97 -15.60
N THR A 69 4.42 3.72 -15.83
CA THR A 69 4.53 2.64 -14.84
C THR A 69 5.59 1.62 -15.20
N SER A 70 6.21 0.99 -14.19
CA SER A 70 7.24 -0.05 -14.35
C SER A 70 6.66 -1.41 -14.78
N ASN A 71 5.41 -1.73 -14.37
CA ASN A 71 4.77 -3.02 -14.65
C ASN A 71 4.05 -3.02 -16.01
N ASN A 72 3.77 -4.20 -16.55
CA ASN A 72 3.13 -4.33 -17.86
C ASN A 72 1.61 -4.29 -17.76
N VAL A 73 1.03 -3.10 -17.86
CA VAL A 73 -0.42 -2.87 -17.81
C VAL A 73 -1.15 -3.52 -19.00
N ALA A 74 -0.47 -3.70 -20.15
CA ALA A 74 -1.08 -4.35 -21.32
C ALA A 74 -1.51 -5.80 -21.08
N THR A 75 -0.95 -6.45 -20.07
CA THR A 75 -1.33 -7.82 -19.69
C THR A 75 -2.31 -7.88 -18.52
N LEU A 76 -2.77 -6.73 -18.01
CA LEU A 76 -3.73 -6.65 -16.92
C LEU A 76 -5.16 -6.81 -17.46
N PRO A 77 -5.88 -7.90 -17.14
CA PRO A 77 -7.27 -8.07 -17.59
C PRO A 77 -8.21 -7.08 -16.91
N VAL A 78 -9.33 -6.78 -17.54
CA VAL A 78 -10.46 -6.06 -16.90
C VAL A 78 -10.89 -6.81 -15.64
N GLY A 79 -11.20 -6.10 -14.56
CA GLY A 79 -11.57 -6.66 -13.26
C GLY A 79 -10.38 -7.10 -12.41
N LYS A 80 -9.15 -6.76 -12.82
CA LYS A 80 -7.92 -7.06 -12.05
C LYS A 80 -7.20 -5.78 -11.61
N ALA A 81 -6.49 -5.90 -10.50
CA ALA A 81 -5.56 -4.88 -10.00
C ALA A 81 -4.11 -5.34 -10.22
N GLN A 82 -3.20 -4.38 -10.28
CA GLN A 82 -1.77 -4.63 -10.45
C GLN A 82 -0.97 -3.64 -9.60
N TYR A 83 -0.05 -4.16 -8.80
CA TYR A 83 0.93 -3.34 -8.09
C TYR A 83 2.05 -2.91 -9.05
N THR A 84 2.43 -1.65 -8.98
CA THR A 84 3.46 -1.06 -9.83
C THR A 84 4.13 0.12 -9.13
N CYS A 85 5.09 0.76 -9.77
CA CYS A 85 5.60 2.06 -9.36
C CYS A 85 5.75 3.00 -10.56
N PHE A 86 5.80 4.30 -10.29
CA PHE A 86 6.23 5.33 -11.23
C PHE A 86 7.76 5.50 -11.12
N PRO A 87 8.58 5.07 -12.08
CA PRO A 87 10.00 5.38 -12.11
C PRO A 87 10.21 6.83 -12.54
N ASN A 88 11.18 7.53 -11.92
CA ASN A 88 11.63 8.83 -12.40
C ASN A 88 12.77 8.72 -13.42
N GLU A 89 13.20 9.84 -14.01
CA GLU A 89 14.22 9.89 -15.05
C GLU A 89 15.59 9.39 -14.59
N GLU A 90 15.88 9.48 -13.29
CA GLU A 90 17.12 9.03 -12.65
C GLU A 90 17.05 7.55 -12.20
N GLY A 91 15.91 6.88 -12.42
CA GLY A 91 15.68 5.47 -12.08
C GLY A 91 15.26 5.25 -10.62
N GLY A 92 14.93 6.30 -9.88
CA GLY A 92 14.27 6.22 -8.58
C GLY A 92 12.76 6.01 -8.69
N ILE A 93 12.07 6.00 -7.57
CA ILE A 93 10.61 5.76 -7.47
C ILE A 93 9.91 7.05 -7.07
N VAL A 94 9.05 7.57 -7.92
CA VAL A 94 8.17 8.72 -7.61
C VAL A 94 7.12 8.31 -6.60
N ASP A 95 6.43 7.19 -6.85
CA ASP A 95 5.51 6.52 -5.92
C ASP A 95 5.31 5.06 -6.30
N ASP A 96 4.83 4.26 -5.35
CA ASP A 96 4.29 2.93 -5.57
C ASP A 96 2.77 2.95 -5.46
N LEU A 97 2.08 2.22 -6.36
CA LEU A 97 0.65 2.35 -6.53
C LEU A 97 -0.02 1.07 -7.02
N LEU A 98 -1.34 1.05 -6.93
CA LEU A 98 -2.17 0.06 -7.62
C LEU A 98 -2.78 0.64 -8.89
N VAL A 99 -2.81 -0.16 -9.95
CA VAL A 99 -3.56 0.10 -11.20
C VAL A 99 -4.69 -0.90 -11.28
N TYR A 100 -5.91 -0.43 -11.34
CA TYR A 100 -7.12 -1.21 -11.54
C TYR A 100 -7.56 -1.09 -13.00
N HIS A 101 -7.70 -2.19 -13.73
CA HIS A 101 -8.28 -2.18 -15.06
C HIS A 101 -9.81 -2.28 -14.93
N TYR A 102 -10.48 -1.12 -14.87
CA TYR A 102 -11.89 -1.02 -14.52
C TYR A 102 -12.82 -1.45 -15.65
N GLU A 103 -12.59 -0.91 -16.83
CA GLU A 103 -13.31 -1.22 -18.08
C GLU A 103 -12.34 -1.07 -19.26
N SER A 104 -12.79 -1.42 -20.46
CA SER A 104 -12.02 -1.10 -21.66
C SER A 104 -11.66 0.40 -21.66
N GLU A 105 -10.39 0.72 -21.85
CA GLU A 105 -9.88 2.11 -21.91
C GLU A 105 -10.15 2.94 -20.65
N LYS A 106 -10.36 2.29 -19.49
CA LYS A 106 -10.61 2.98 -18.21
C LYS A 106 -9.89 2.29 -17.06
N TYR A 107 -9.06 3.04 -16.38
CA TYR A 107 -8.24 2.56 -15.27
C TYR A 107 -8.39 3.48 -14.06
N LEU A 108 -8.28 2.89 -12.87
CA LEU A 108 -8.18 3.63 -11.62
C LEU A 108 -6.78 3.43 -11.04
N LEU A 109 -6.10 4.51 -10.72
CA LEU A 109 -4.85 4.52 -9.97
C LEU A 109 -5.16 4.82 -8.51
N VAL A 110 -4.56 4.05 -7.60
CA VAL A 110 -4.65 4.31 -6.15
C VAL A 110 -3.24 4.59 -5.65
N VAL A 111 -3.00 5.83 -5.21
CA VAL A 111 -1.69 6.37 -4.88
C VAL A 111 -1.56 6.72 -3.40
N ASN A 112 -0.33 6.85 -2.90
CA ASN A 112 -0.08 7.18 -1.50
C ASN A 112 -0.51 8.62 -1.15
N ALA A 113 -1.13 8.77 0.01
CA ALA A 113 -1.69 10.04 0.48
C ALA A 113 -0.72 11.22 0.45
N ALA A 114 0.51 11.02 0.92
CA ALA A 114 1.54 12.05 0.95
C ALA A 114 2.00 12.49 -0.45
N ASN A 115 1.73 11.70 -1.47
CA ASN A 115 2.20 11.90 -2.83
C ASN A 115 1.10 12.33 -3.81
N ILE A 116 -0.16 12.50 -3.38
CA ILE A 116 -1.30 12.81 -4.29
C ILE A 116 -0.98 13.97 -5.24
N GLU A 117 -0.49 15.09 -4.72
CA GLU A 117 -0.15 16.26 -5.55
C GLU A 117 1.06 15.99 -6.44
N LYS A 118 2.09 15.33 -5.92
CA LYS A 118 3.30 14.95 -6.66
C LYS A 118 2.96 14.01 -7.82
N ASP A 119 2.18 12.99 -7.54
CA ASP A 119 1.79 11.98 -8.53
C ASP A 119 0.84 12.53 -9.58
N TRP A 120 -0.08 13.40 -9.17
CA TRP A 120 -0.93 14.10 -10.11
C TRP A 120 -0.13 14.96 -11.08
N ASN A 121 0.80 15.77 -10.56
CA ASN A 121 1.67 16.61 -11.37
C ASN A 121 2.60 15.76 -12.27
N TRP A 122 3.09 14.62 -11.76
CA TRP A 122 3.84 13.64 -12.53
C TRP A 122 3.01 13.12 -13.72
N CYS A 123 1.81 12.65 -13.46
CA CYS A 123 0.91 12.15 -14.51
C CYS A 123 0.59 13.23 -15.55
N VAL A 124 0.28 14.46 -15.13
CA VAL A 124 -0.04 15.56 -16.03
C VAL A 124 1.17 15.93 -16.90
N SER A 125 2.36 16.06 -16.29
CA SER A 125 3.58 16.47 -17.02
C SER A 125 4.07 15.42 -18.02
N HIS A 126 3.80 14.13 -17.79
CA HIS A 126 4.21 13.02 -18.64
C HIS A 126 3.09 12.52 -19.58
N ASN A 127 1.94 13.16 -19.57
CA ASN A 127 0.84 12.80 -20.48
C ASN A 127 1.05 13.32 -21.90
N THR A 128 2.03 12.78 -22.57
CA THR A 128 2.39 13.17 -23.96
C THR A 128 1.44 12.62 -25.02
N VAL A 129 0.62 11.66 -24.67
CA VAL A 129 -0.32 10.97 -25.58
C VAL A 129 -1.76 11.47 -25.45
N SER A 130 -2.01 12.46 -24.60
CA SER A 130 -3.34 13.05 -24.37
C SER A 130 -4.37 12.03 -23.87
N ALA A 131 -4.00 11.16 -22.92
CA ALA A 131 -4.97 10.38 -22.17
C ALA A 131 -5.86 11.31 -21.31
N GLU A 132 -7.10 10.95 -21.09
CA GLU A 132 -8.00 11.70 -20.22
C GLU A 132 -7.68 11.37 -18.76
N LEU A 133 -7.27 12.38 -17.98
CA LEU A 133 -6.92 12.25 -16.56
C LEU A 133 -7.94 12.99 -15.69
N GLU A 134 -8.39 12.35 -14.60
CA GLU A 134 -9.28 12.95 -13.61
C GLU A 134 -8.80 12.61 -12.20
N ASN A 135 -8.56 13.62 -11.38
CA ASN A 135 -8.28 13.43 -9.96
C ASN A 135 -9.60 13.35 -9.19
N ALA A 136 -9.96 12.16 -8.73
CA ALA A 136 -11.17 11.88 -7.98
C ALA A 136 -10.96 11.80 -6.46
N SER A 137 -9.74 12.05 -5.97
CA SER A 137 -9.35 11.85 -4.57
C SER A 137 -10.23 12.60 -3.56
N ASP A 138 -10.70 13.80 -3.91
CA ASP A 138 -11.57 14.58 -3.02
C ASP A 138 -13.06 14.17 -3.10
N HIS A 139 -13.40 13.16 -3.92
CA HIS A 139 -14.78 12.69 -4.13
C HIS A 139 -15.00 11.23 -3.74
N MET A 140 -13.91 10.49 -3.53
CA MET A 140 -13.96 9.07 -3.16
C MET A 140 -13.51 8.86 -1.72
N ALA A 141 -13.96 7.75 -1.15
CA ALA A 141 -13.52 7.25 0.14
C ALA A 141 -13.16 5.78 0.01
N GLN A 142 -12.26 5.33 0.87
CA GLN A 142 -11.79 3.97 0.88
C GLN A 142 -11.79 3.40 2.30
N LEU A 143 -12.36 2.21 2.45
CA LEU A 143 -12.25 1.40 3.67
C LEU A 143 -11.55 0.08 3.35
N ALA A 144 -10.59 -0.33 4.20
CA ALA A 144 -10.00 -1.64 4.13
C ALA A 144 -10.55 -2.50 5.29
N ILE A 145 -11.22 -3.59 4.95
CA ILE A 145 -11.80 -4.55 5.90
C ILE A 145 -10.97 -5.83 5.82
N GLN A 146 -10.14 -6.06 6.81
CA GLN A 146 -9.06 -7.04 6.77
C GLN A 146 -9.16 -8.03 7.91
N GLY A 147 -8.77 -9.27 7.62
CA GLY A 147 -8.75 -10.37 8.58
C GLY A 147 -9.51 -11.60 8.10
N PRO A 148 -9.31 -12.77 8.74
CA PRO A 148 -9.88 -14.05 8.30
C PRO A 148 -11.40 -14.09 8.28
N LYS A 149 -12.07 -13.23 9.05
CA LYS A 149 -13.53 -13.13 9.09
C LYS A 149 -14.11 -12.01 8.19
N ALA A 150 -13.27 -11.27 7.46
CA ALA A 150 -13.71 -10.14 6.65
C ALA A 150 -14.75 -10.56 5.59
N MET A 151 -14.48 -11.64 4.85
CA MET A 151 -15.40 -12.15 3.83
C MET A 151 -16.77 -12.51 4.44
N GLU A 152 -16.80 -13.20 5.57
CA GLU A 152 -18.04 -13.60 6.24
C GLU A 152 -18.89 -12.39 6.67
N VAL A 153 -18.24 -11.34 7.16
CA VAL A 153 -18.92 -10.10 7.56
C VAL A 153 -19.47 -9.38 6.32
N LEU A 154 -18.63 -9.18 5.31
CA LEU A 154 -18.98 -8.39 4.12
C LEU A 154 -20.02 -9.08 3.24
N GLN A 155 -20.02 -10.41 3.16
CA GLN A 155 -20.99 -11.16 2.37
C GLN A 155 -22.45 -10.94 2.80
N LYS A 156 -22.67 -10.55 4.05
CA LYS A 156 -24.01 -10.20 4.57
C LYS A 156 -24.55 -8.88 3.98
N LEU A 157 -23.68 -8.07 3.37
CA LEU A 157 -23.96 -6.68 2.95
C LEU A 157 -24.02 -6.50 1.44
N THR A 158 -23.78 -7.53 0.66
CA THR A 158 -23.75 -7.45 -0.81
C THR A 158 -24.34 -8.72 -1.45
N PRO A 159 -25.08 -8.58 -2.57
CA PRO A 159 -25.50 -9.73 -3.37
C PRO A 159 -24.35 -10.30 -4.22
N VAL A 160 -23.20 -9.62 -4.30
CA VAL A 160 -22.01 -10.11 -5.01
C VAL A 160 -21.44 -11.30 -4.24
N ASP A 161 -21.16 -12.40 -4.93
CA ASP A 161 -20.44 -13.53 -4.32
C ASP A 161 -18.95 -13.18 -4.17
N LEU A 162 -18.56 -12.85 -2.94
CA LEU A 162 -17.18 -12.44 -2.62
C LEU A 162 -16.17 -13.57 -2.78
N SER A 163 -16.61 -14.84 -2.72
CA SER A 163 -15.73 -15.99 -2.91
C SER A 163 -15.25 -16.15 -4.35
N GLU A 164 -15.99 -15.58 -5.30
CA GLU A 164 -15.65 -15.57 -6.72
C GLU A 164 -14.67 -14.44 -7.12
N ILE A 165 -14.29 -13.57 -6.18
CA ILE A 165 -13.33 -12.50 -6.43
C ILE A 165 -11.93 -12.97 -6.00
N PRO A 166 -11.05 -13.39 -6.94
CA PRO A 166 -9.71 -13.86 -6.60
C PRO A 166 -8.84 -12.72 -6.06
N TYR A 167 -7.76 -13.08 -5.39
CA TYR A 167 -6.78 -12.10 -4.92
C TYR A 167 -6.26 -11.22 -6.08
N TYR A 168 -6.16 -9.92 -5.84
CA TYR A 168 -5.88 -8.89 -6.85
C TYR A 168 -6.92 -8.81 -7.99
N ALA A 169 -8.17 -9.15 -7.67
CA ALA A 169 -9.32 -8.87 -8.52
C ALA A 169 -10.34 -8.01 -7.79
N PHE A 170 -11.22 -7.40 -8.56
CA PHE A 170 -12.30 -6.58 -8.05
C PHE A 170 -13.54 -6.69 -8.94
N THR A 171 -14.66 -6.27 -8.39
CA THR A 171 -15.89 -6.04 -9.14
C THR A 171 -16.58 -4.78 -8.63
N THR A 172 -17.54 -4.29 -9.38
CA THR A 172 -18.43 -3.19 -8.95
C THR A 172 -19.82 -3.74 -8.68
N GLY A 173 -20.42 -3.35 -7.59
CA GLY A 173 -21.74 -3.85 -7.24
C GLY A 173 -22.45 -3.02 -6.17
N GLU A 174 -23.61 -3.50 -5.76
CA GLU A 174 -24.32 -2.96 -4.61
C GLU A 174 -23.67 -3.46 -3.32
N PHE A 175 -23.44 -2.56 -2.37
CA PHE A 175 -22.92 -2.86 -1.05
C PHE A 175 -23.63 -2.02 0.01
N ALA A 176 -24.21 -2.66 1.04
CA ALA A 176 -24.99 -2.01 2.08
C ALA A 176 -26.08 -1.06 1.55
N GLY A 177 -26.74 -1.44 0.44
CA GLY A 177 -27.75 -0.63 -0.24
C GLY A 177 -27.20 0.53 -1.06
N GLN A 178 -25.88 0.69 -1.14
CA GLN A 178 -25.20 1.69 -1.96
C GLN A 178 -24.79 1.07 -3.30
N LYS A 179 -24.97 1.81 -4.39
CA LYS A 179 -24.61 1.36 -5.75
C LYS A 179 -23.19 1.76 -6.10
N ASP A 180 -22.66 1.12 -7.12
CA ASP A 180 -21.38 1.46 -7.75
C ASP A 180 -20.18 1.40 -6.79
N VAL A 181 -20.26 0.55 -5.75
CA VAL A 181 -19.14 0.30 -4.85
C VAL A 181 -18.16 -0.66 -5.52
N ILE A 182 -16.89 -0.26 -5.59
CA ILE A 182 -15.80 -1.14 -6.02
C ILE A 182 -15.47 -2.04 -4.82
N ILE A 183 -15.53 -3.35 -5.02
CA ILE A 183 -15.25 -4.37 -4.01
C ILE A 183 -14.00 -5.12 -4.48
N SER A 184 -12.88 -4.88 -3.84
CA SER A 184 -11.57 -5.38 -4.26
C SER A 184 -10.99 -6.37 -3.25
N ASN A 185 -10.57 -7.55 -3.72
CA ASN A 185 -9.82 -8.50 -2.91
C ASN A 185 -8.34 -8.12 -2.90
N THR A 186 -8.05 -7.00 -2.25
CA THR A 186 -6.73 -6.42 -2.03
C THR A 186 -6.57 -6.04 -0.57
N GLY A 187 -5.36 -5.68 -0.16
CA GLY A 187 -5.05 -5.24 1.18
C GLY A 187 -3.57 -5.13 1.46
N TYR A 188 -3.23 -4.60 2.62
CA TYR A 188 -1.86 -4.26 3.04
C TYR A 188 -1.49 -4.89 4.39
N THR A 189 -2.12 -6.03 4.72
CA THR A 189 -2.03 -6.64 6.05
C THR A 189 -1.54 -8.09 6.06
N GLY A 190 -1.60 -8.76 4.90
CA GLY A 190 -1.34 -10.20 4.79
C GLY A 190 -2.41 -11.09 5.43
N ALA A 191 -3.43 -10.51 6.08
CA ALA A 191 -4.48 -11.26 6.78
C ALA A 191 -5.68 -11.64 5.88
N GLY A 192 -5.66 -11.21 4.62
CA GLY A 192 -6.80 -11.30 3.70
C GLY A 192 -7.87 -10.27 3.99
N GLY A 193 -8.87 -10.21 3.14
CA GLY A 193 -9.96 -9.24 3.24
C GLY A 193 -10.20 -8.46 1.96
N PHE A 194 -10.89 -7.34 2.08
CA PHE A 194 -11.31 -6.53 0.94
C PHE A 194 -11.06 -5.05 1.21
N GLU A 195 -10.90 -4.31 0.12
CA GLU A 195 -10.93 -2.86 0.10
C GLU A 195 -12.17 -2.40 -0.68
N LEU A 196 -12.88 -1.43 -0.13
CA LEU A 196 -14.09 -0.85 -0.70
C LEU A 196 -13.82 0.58 -1.10
N TYR A 197 -14.13 0.93 -2.35
CA TYR A 197 -14.05 2.30 -2.85
C TYR A 197 -15.45 2.78 -3.21
N PHE A 198 -15.82 3.96 -2.78
CA PHE A 198 -17.14 4.51 -2.96
C PHE A 198 -17.11 6.03 -2.90
N TYR A 199 -18.18 6.68 -3.37
CA TYR A 199 -18.31 8.13 -3.23
C TYR A 199 -18.62 8.53 -1.79
N LEU A 200 -18.15 9.72 -1.38
CA LEU A 200 -18.16 10.19 0.02
C LEU A 200 -19.53 10.05 0.71
N GLU A 201 -20.61 10.29 -0.04
CA GLU A 201 -21.99 10.29 0.49
C GLU A 201 -22.43 8.92 1.03
N ALA A 202 -21.86 7.84 0.48
CA ALA A 202 -22.15 6.48 0.92
C ALA A 202 -21.42 6.10 2.22
N GLY A 203 -20.39 6.84 2.59
CA GLY A 203 -19.42 6.44 3.62
C GLY A 203 -20.04 6.08 4.95
N GLN A 204 -20.86 6.96 5.53
CA GLN A 204 -21.44 6.74 6.85
C GLN A 204 -22.40 5.54 6.88
N ALA A 205 -23.16 5.32 5.79
CA ALA A 205 -24.05 4.17 5.68
C ALA A 205 -23.27 2.85 5.59
N ILE A 206 -22.20 2.83 4.78
CA ILE A 206 -21.32 1.68 4.64
C ILE A 206 -20.60 1.37 5.95
N TRP A 207 -20.02 2.37 6.61
CA TRP A 207 -19.35 2.21 7.90
C TRP A 207 -20.27 1.57 8.94
N LYS A 208 -21.46 2.15 9.12
CA LYS A 208 -22.46 1.66 10.07
C LYS A 208 -22.84 0.21 9.78
N ALA A 209 -23.16 -0.11 8.53
CA ALA A 209 -23.57 -1.45 8.13
C ALA A 209 -22.48 -2.49 8.39
N ILE A 210 -21.20 -2.15 8.10
CA ILE A 210 -20.06 -3.04 8.35
C ILE A 210 -19.95 -3.35 9.85
N PHE A 211 -20.00 -2.34 10.72
CA PHE A 211 -19.88 -2.55 12.16
C PHE A 211 -21.08 -3.31 12.75
N GLU A 212 -22.29 -3.06 12.26
CA GLU A 212 -23.48 -3.83 12.67
C GLU A 212 -23.39 -5.30 12.25
N ALA A 213 -22.97 -5.57 11.00
CA ALA A 213 -22.82 -6.94 10.49
C ALA A 213 -21.66 -7.70 11.15
N GLY A 214 -20.59 -6.98 11.51
CA GLY A 214 -19.37 -7.55 12.08
C GLY A 214 -19.36 -7.65 13.61
N ALA A 215 -20.33 -7.07 14.31
CA ALA A 215 -20.39 -7.09 15.75
C ALA A 215 -20.30 -8.51 16.38
N PRO A 216 -20.99 -9.54 15.86
CA PRO A 216 -20.87 -10.90 16.35
C PRO A 216 -19.48 -11.51 16.15
N GLU A 217 -18.75 -11.01 15.14
CA GLU A 217 -17.41 -11.51 14.75
C GLU A 217 -16.27 -10.80 15.49
N GLY A 218 -16.59 -9.83 16.36
CA GLY A 218 -15.60 -9.07 17.11
C GLY A 218 -14.85 -8.01 16.27
N ILE A 219 -15.56 -7.43 15.31
CA ILE A 219 -15.00 -6.36 14.45
C ILE A 219 -14.57 -5.16 15.28
N LYS A 220 -13.41 -4.59 14.93
CA LYS A 220 -12.90 -3.36 15.57
C LYS A 220 -12.47 -2.33 14.53
N PRO A 221 -12.57 -1.03 14.86
CA PRO A 221 -11.86 0.00 14.11
C PRO A 221 -10.36 -0.12 14.39
N ILE A 222 -9.55 0.09 13.36
CA ILE A 222 -8.11 -0.14 13.40
C ILE A 222 -7.40 1.13 12.96
N GLY A 223 -6.41 1.57 13.74
CA GLY A 223 -5.62 2.75 13.45
C GLY A 223 -4.39 2.48 12.59
N LEU A 224 -3.74 3.57 12.14
CA LEU A 224 -2.56 3.52 11.28
C LEU A 224 -1.35 2.89 11.97
N GLY A 225 -1.29 2.88 13.31
CA GLY A 225 -0.23 2.21 14.05
C GLY A 225 -0.22 0.70 13.83
N ALA A 226 -1.40 0.05 13.86
CA ALA A 226 -1.52 -1.37 13.54
C ALA A 226 -1.33 -1.64 12.04
N ARG A 227 -1.75 -0.73 11.15
CA ARG A 227 -1.45 -0.82 9.71
C ARG A 227 0.05 -0.93 9.46
N ASP A 228 0.87 -0.11 10.14
CA ASP A 228 2.33 -0.13 9.99
C ASP A 228 2.95 -1.44 10.53
N THR A 229 2.51 -1.93 11.68
CA THR A 229 3.04 -3.20 12.20
C THR A 229 2.65 -4.40 11.33
N LEU A 230 1.43 -4.44 10.80
CA LEU A 230 0.94 -5.50 9.90
C LEU A 230 1.72 -5.53 8.58
N ARG A 231 1.86 -4.38 7.90
CA ARG A 231 2.57 -4.31 6.62
C ARG A 231 4.04 -4.70 6.78
N LEU A 232 4.68 -4.29 7.89
CA LEU A 232 6.09 -4.56 8.12
C LEU A 232 6.35 -6.05 8.43
N GLU A 233 5.45 -6.74 9.14
CA GLU A 233 5.52 -8.19 9.30
C GLU A 233 5.47 -8.94 7.97
N MET A 234 4.79 -8.37 6.97
CA MET A 234 4.72 -8.93 5.61
C MET A 234 5.89 -8.49 4.70
N GLY A 235 6.74 -7.58 5.17
CA GLY A 235 7.82 -7.01 4.38
C GLY A 235 7.32 -6.07 3.26
N PHE A 236 6.12 -5.48 3.40
CA PHE A 236 5.59 -4.52 2.44
C PHE A 236 6.23 -3.15 2.65
N CYS A 237 6.69 -2.56 1.56
CA CYS A 237 7.31 -1.25 1.57
C CYS A 237 6.32 -0.14 1.93
N LEU A 238 6.83 0.92 2.56
CA LEU A 238 6.15 2.19 2.76
C LEU A 238 6.94 3.29 2.06
N TYR A 239 6.28 4.00 1.13
CA TYR A 239 6.90 5.15 0.47
C TYR A 239 7.24 6.25 1.49
N GLY A 240 8.37 6.89 1.30
CA GLY A 240 8.93 7.85 2.25
C GLY A 240 9.82 7.22 3.33
N ASN A 241 9.69 5.91 3.56
CA ASN A 241 10.54 5.13 4.44
C ASN A 241 11.45 4.20 3.62
N ASP A 242 10.85 3.21 2.96
CA ASP A 242 11.56 2.13 2.26
C ASP A 242 11.78 2.44 0.78
N LEU A 243 10.95 3.30 0.21
CA LEU A 243 10.99 3.76 -1.17
C LEU A 243 11.10 5.28 -1.22
N SER A 244 11.83 5.79 -2.22
CA SER A 244 12.01 7.22 -2.43
C SER A 244 12.43 7.53 -3.87
N ASP A 245 12.53 8.81 -4.20
CA ASP A 245 13.04 9.30 -5.49
C ASP A 245 14.48 8.88 -5.78
N THR A 246 15.24 8.42 -4.78
CA THR A 246 16.64 7.99 -4.90
C THR A 246 16.85 6.48 -4.75
N THR A 247 15.77 5.71 -4.61
CA THR A 247 15.82 4.24 -4.54
C THR A 247 15.25 3.64 -5.81
N SER A 248 16.01 2.76 -6.48
CA SER A 248 15.49 2.09 -7.67
C SER A 248 14.55 0.94 -7.30
N PRO A 249 13.58 0.61 -8.15
CA PRO A 249 12.70 -0.55 -7.91
C PRO A 249 13.49 -1.86 -7.82
N LEU A 250 14.63 -1.96 -8.46
CA LEU A 250 15.48 -3.16 -8.40
C LEU A 250 16.16 -3.29 -7.04
N GLU A 251 16.70 -2.19 -6.49
CA GLU A 251 17.30 -2.15 -5.15
C GLU A 251 16.26 -2.43 -4.06
N ALA A 252 15.02 -1.95 -4.25
CA ALA A 252 13.91 -2.15 -3.33
C ALA A 252 13.31 -3.58 -3.37
N GLY A 253 13.86 -4.49 -4.19
CA GLY A 253 13.30 -5.84 -4.36
C GLY A 253 12.04 -5.90 -5.23
N LEU A 254 11.69 -4.80 -5.91
CA LEU A 254 10.51 -4.66 -6.77
C LEU A 254 10.79 -5.05 -8.24
N GLY A 255 11.85 -5.80 -8.50
CA GLY A 255 12.19 -6.29 -9.84
C GLY A 255 11.08 -7.14 -10.48
N TRP A 256 10.23 -7.78 -9.67
CA TRP A 256 9.10 -8.57 -10.14
C TRP A 256 7.96 -7.72 -10.75
N ILE A 257 7.87 -6.44 -10.42
CA ILE A 257 6.95 -5.45 -11.04
C ILE A 257 7.65 -4.52 -12.04
N THR A 258 8.94 -4.73 -12.33
CA THR A 258 9.69 -3.94 -13.29
C THR A 258 9.90 -4.77 -14.54
N LYS A 259 9.07 -4.55 -15.58
CA LYS A 259 8.97 -5.45 -16.72
C LYS A 259 9.77 -4.96 -17.93
N PHE A 260 10.82 -5.69 -18.26
CA PHE A 260 11.69 -5.46 -19.43
C PHE A 260 11.26 -6.35 -20.60
N VAL A 261 9.98 -6.31 -20.95
CA VAL A 261 9.45 -7.07 -22.09
C VAL A 261 9.38 -6.22 -23.36
N GLU A 262 9.26 -6.86 -24.52
CA GLU A 262 9.08 -6.19 -25.80
C GLU A 262 7.82 -5.31 -25.80
N GLY A 263 7.88 -4.14 -26.41
CA GLY A 263 6.78 -3.19 -26.47
C GLY A 263 6.50 -2.39 -25.20
N LYS A 264 7.16 -2.72 -24.08
CA LYS A 264 7.04 -1.98 -22.80
C LYS A 264 8.13 -0.94 -22.68
N ASN A 265 7.84 0.31 -23.07
CA ASN A 265 8.76 1.44 -22.91
C ASN A 265 8.26 2.34 -21.79
N PHE A 266 8.98 2.36 -20.69
CA PHE A 266 8.67 3.22 -19.53
C PHE A 266 9.84 4.14 -19.20
N ILE A 267 9.54 5.20 -18.47
CA ILE A 267 10.54 6.19 -18.04
C ILE A 267 11.69 5.48 -17.34
N SER A 268 12.92 5.82 -17.69
CA SER A 268 14.19 5.24 -17.21
C SER A 268 14.42 3.75 -17.48
N ARG A 269 13.63 3.10 -18.35
CA ARG A 269 13.82 1.68 -18.69
C ARG A 269 15.26 1.31 -19.00
N ALA A 270 15.91 2.04 -19.90
CA ALA A 270 17.29 1.76 -20.31
C ALA A 270 18.28 1.85 -19.15
N LEU A 271 18.09 2.80 -18.23
CA LEU A 271 18.89 2.96 -17.02
C LEU A 271 18.74 1.76 -16.09
N LEU A 272 17.50 1.31 -15.87
CA LEU A 272 17.19 0.16 -15.01
C LEU A 272 17.64 -1.17 -15.62
N GLU A 273 17.53 -1.34 -16.96
CA GLU A 273 18.11 -2.50 -17.67
C GLU A 273 19.62 -2.56 -17.50
N LYS A 274 20.30 -1.42 -17.63
CA LYS A 274 21.76 -1.31 -17.38
C LYS A 274 22.09 -1.67 -15.94
N GLN A 275 21.37 -1.11 -14.95
CA GLN A 275 21.56 -1.43 -13.53
C GLN A 275 21.40 -2.93 -13.26
N LYS A 276 20.40 -3.57 -13.89
CA LYS A 276 20.16 -5.00 -13.78
C LYS A 276 21.32 -5.82 -14.36
N ALA A 277 21.85 -5.40 -15.50
CA ALA A 277 22.95 -6.09 -16.18
C ALA A 277 24.29 -5.95 -15.43
N GLU A 278 24.58 -4.77 -14.88
CA GLU A 278 25.80 -4.49 -14.13
C GLU A 278 25.77 -5.05 -12.68
N GLY A 279 24.59 -5.40 -12.17
CA GLY A 279 24.35 -5.83 -10.79
C GLY A 279 24.09 -4.66 -9.85
N LEU A 280 23.37 -4.96 -8.78
CA LEU A 280 23.01 -3.98 -7.75
C LEU A 280 24.19 -3.74 -6.79
N LYS A 281 24.35 -2.51 -6.34
CA LYS A 281 25.33 -2.16 -5.30
C LYS A 281 24.79 -2.37 -3.89
N ARG A 282 23.52 -2.09 -3.68
CA ARG A 282 22.80 -2.25 -2.41
C ARG A 282 21.44 -2.88 -2.64
N LYS A 283 20.82 -3.37 -1.60
CA LYS A 283 19.48 -3.99 -1.65
C LYS A 283 18.73 -3.77 -0.34
N LEU A 284 17.43 -3.57 -0.44
CA LEU A 284 16.53 -3.61 0.70
C LEU A 284 16.46 -5.03 1.24
N ILE A 285 16.70 -5.19 2.53
CA ILE A 285 16.56 -6.46 3.25
C ILE A 285 15.58 -6.31 4.40
N ALA A 286 14.93 -7.40 4.78
CA ALA A 286 14.22 -7.52 6.04
C ALA A 286 15.12 -8.23 7.06
N PHE A 287 15.01 -7.86 8.33
CA PHE A 287 15.78 -8.47 9.41
C PHE A 287 14.97 -8.57 10.71
N GLU A 288 15.44 -9.44 11.61
CA GLU A 288 14.91 -9.64 12.96
C GLU A 288 16.00 -9.36 13.99
N MET A 289 15.62 -8.73 15.08
CA MET A 289 16.53 -8.52 16.21
C MET A 289 16.79 -9.84 16.94
N VAL A 290 18.04 -10.16 17.20
CA VAL A 290 18.45 -11.30 18.04
C VAL A 290 18.31 -10.93 19.51
N ASP A 291 18.82 -9.76 19.87
CA ASP A 291 18.76 -9.21 21.20
C ASP A 291 17.50 -8.34 21.40
N ARG A 292 17.21 -8.03 22.66
CA ARG A 292 16.13 -7.12 23.01
C ARG A 292 16.39 -5.73 22.43
N GLY A 293 15.49 -5.28 21.56
CA GLY A 293 15.55 -3.95 20.94
C GLY A 293 14.42 -3.76 19.94
N ILE A 294 14.14 -2.53 19.63
CA ILE A 294 13.17 -2.16 18.59
C ILE A 294 13.93 -1.27 17.59
N PRO A 295 14.18 -1.75 16.37
CA PRO A 295 14.81 -0.91 15.36
C PRO A 295 13.88 0.24 14.98
N ARG A 296 14.45 1.40 14.66
CA ARG A 296 13.70 2.59 14.26
C ARG A 296 14.31 3.18 13.00
N HIS A 297 13.48 3.88 12.25
CA HIS A 297 13.93 4.63 11.09
C HIS A 297 15.15 5.50 11.42
N GLY A 298 16.17 5.48 10.58
CA GLY A 298 17.41 6.23 10.75
C GLY A 298 18.47 5.56 11.63
N TYR A 299 18.17 4.41 12.28
CA TYR A 299 19.19 3.67 13.02
C TYR A 299 20.21 3.04 12.07
N GLU A 300 21.48 3.05 12.47
CA GLU A 300 22.54 2.47 11.67
C GLU A 300 22.51 0.94 11.68
N LEU A 301 22.73 0.36 10.52
CA LEU A 301 23.08 -1.04 10.36
C LEU A 301 24.62 -1.13 10.28
N VAL A 302 25.21 -1.93 11.14
CA VAL A 302 26.67 -2.08 11.22
C VAL A 302 27.08 -3.54 11.01
N ASN A 303 28.30 -3.76 10.53
CA ASN A 303 28.90 -5.08 10.43
C ASN A 303 29.52 -5.52 11.78
N ALA A 304 30.11 -6.72 11.82
CA ALA A 304 30.74 -7.27 13.02
C ALA A 304 31.91 -6.43 13.54
N ASP A 305 32.53 -5.62 12.70
CA ASP A 305 33.65 -4.73 13.04
C ASP A 305 33.16 -3.35 13.53
N GLY A 306 31.84 -3.12 13.58
CA GLY A 306 31.22 -1.86 13.97
C GLY A 306 31.20 -0.80 12.86
N GLU A 307 31.48 -1.16 11.62
CA GLU A 307 31.44 -0.22 10.50
C GLU A 307 30.00 -0.08 9.98
N LYS A 308 29.57 1.16 9.70
CA LYS A 308 28.26 1.42 9.09
C LYS A 308 28.16 0.79 7.70
N ILE A 309 27.20 -0.10 7.52
CA ILE A 309 26.89 -0.75 6.23
C ILE A 309 25.54 -0.33 5.67
N GLY A 310 24.72 0.36 6.45
CA GLY A 310 23.40 0.78 6.00
C GLY A 310 22.61 1.53 7.06
N GLU A 311 21.32 1.65 6.81
CA GLU A 311 20.39 2.36 7.69
C GLU A 311 19.03 1.66 7.69
N VAL A 312 18.37 1.64 8.84
CA VAL A 312 17.01 1.14 9.00
C VAL A 312 16.03 2.12 8.35
N THR A 313 15.24 1.64 7.42
CA THR A 313 14.19 2.41 6.76
C THR A 313 12.85 2.29 7.47
N SER A 314 12.51 1.09 7.95
CA SER A 314 11.32 0.81 8.74
C SER A 314 11.65 -0.16 9.87
N GLY A 315 11.05 0.03 11.04
CA GLY A 315 11.30 -0.86 12.17
C GLY A 315 10.24 -0.75 13.26
N THR A 316 9.86 -1.89 13.83
CA THR A 316 8.87 -1.99 14.91
C THR A 316 9.08 -3.21 15.77
N MET A 317 8.32 -3.30 16.86
CA MET A 317 8.12 -4.56 17.58
C MET A 317 7.01 -5.35 16.87
N SER A 318 7.32 -6.56 16.39
CA SER A 318 6.30 -7.47 15.85
C SER A 318 5.35 -7.94 16.95
N PRO A 319 4.04 -7.64 16.87
CA PRO A 319 3.07 -8.12 17.86
C PRO A 319 2.91 -9.65 17.85
N MET A 320 3.02 -10.29 16.68
CA MET A 320 2.90 -11.75 16.55
C MET A 320 4.15 -12.48 17.09
N ARG A 321 5.34 -11.99 16.74
CA ARG A 321 6.61 -12.66 17.07
C ARG A 321 7.23 -12.18 18.39
N LYS A 322 6.84 -11.00 18.87
CA LYS A 322 7.34 -10.36 20.12
C LYS A 322 8.83 -10.08 20.07
N ILE A 323 9.35 -9.78 18.88
CA ILE A 323 10.73 -9.38 18.62
C ILE A 323 10.77 -8.13 17.77
N GLY A 324 11.86 -7.38 17.82
CA GLY A 324 12.08 -6.26 16.90
C GLY A 324 12.28 -6.78 15.48
N ILE A 325 11.60 -6.15 14.53
CA ILE A 325 11.75 -6.43 13.08
C ILE A 325 11.99 -5.13 12.33
N GLY A 326 12.69 -5.19 11.22
CA GLY A 326 12.94 -4.00 10.40
C GLY A 326 13.28 -4.31 8.96
N MET A 327 13.35 -3.24 8.18
CA MET A 327 13.90 -3.24 6.83
C MET A 327 14.97 -2.16 6.72
N GLY A 328 15.91 -2.33 5.80
CA GLY A 328 16.95 -1.35 5.53
C GLY A 328 17.80 -1.71 4.32
N TYR A 329 18.48 -0.72 3.79
CA TYR A 329 19.38 -0.92 2.64
C TYR A 329 20.79 -1.27 3.12
N VAL A 330 21.35 -2.36 2.58
CA VAL A 330 22.72 -2.78 2.81
C VAL A 330 23.42 -3.08 1.48
N PRO A 331 24.78 -3.02 1.39
CA PRO A 331 25.51 -3.49 0.22
C PRO A 331 25.19 -4.95 -0.08
N VAL A 332 25.16 -5.33 -1.35
CA VAL A 332 24.79 -6.69 -1.78
C VAL A 332 25.64 -7.78 -1.13
N SER A 333 26.91 -7.48 -0.80
CA SER A 333 27.80 -8.39 -0.07
C SER A 333 27.29 -8.83 1.30
N TYR A 334 26.36 -8.08 1.90
CA TYR A 334 25.78 -8.37 3.21
C TYR A 334 24.37 -8.99 3.13
N THR A 335 23.83 -9.26 1.94
CA THR A 335 22.46 -9.81 1.79
C THR A 335 22.38 -11.33 2.03
N HIS A 336 23.51 -12.02 2.12
CA HIS A 336 23.59 -13.48 2.34
C HIS A 336 24.10 -13.85 3.74
N LEU A 337 24.27 -12.88 4.63
CA LEU A 337 24.73 -13.10 5.98
C LEU A 337 23.58 -13.57 6.87
N ARG A 338 23.89 -14.46 7.84
CA ARG A 338 22.91 -14.83 8.87
C ARG A 338 22.71 -13.65 9.82
N ALA A 339 21.52 -13.55 10.42
CA ALA A 339 21.07 -12.47 11.31
C ALA A 339 21.94 -12.18 12.55
N HIS A 340 23.04 -12.92 12.76
CA HIS A 340 24.02 -12.70 13.82
C HIS A 340 25.03 -11.58 13.52
N GLU A 341 25.05 -11.03 12.29
CA GLU A 341 26.08 -10.10 11.84
C GLU A 341 25.56 -8.67 11.63
N THR A 342 24.24 -8.45 11.86
CA THR A 342 23.62 -7.11 11.83
C THR A 342 23.13 -6.76 13.21
N GLY A 343 23.97 -6.16 14.03
CA GLY A 343 23.57 -5.58 15.30
C GLY A 343 23.08 -4.15 15.09
N ALA A 344 21.83 -3.84 15.42
CA ALA A 344 21.42 -2.46 15.64
C ALA A 344 21.86 -2.08 17.06
N TYR A 345 22.80 -1.19 17.24
CA TYR A 345 23.16 -0.64 18.53
C TYR A 345 22.26 0.56 18.84
N LEU A 346 21.68 0.54 20.03
CA LEU A 346 20.92 1.65 20.64
C LEU A 346 21.87 2.78 21.07
#